data_1a3898b91eab7d6bf715935c4ef03c9e
#
_entry.id   1a3898b91eab7d6bf715935c4ef03c9e
#
_cell.length_a   1.000
_cell.length_b   1.000
_cell.length_c   1.000
_cell.angle_alpha   90.00
_cell.angle_beta   90.00
_cell.angle_gamma   90.00
#
_symmetry.space_group_name_H-M   'P 1'
#
loop_
_entity.id
_entity.type
_entity.pdbx_description
1 polymer ?
#
loop_
_entity_poly.entity_id
_entity_poly.type
_entity_poly.pdbx_seq_one_letter_code
_entity_poly.pdbx_strand_id
1 'polypeptide(L)'
;LGGGVYEVVATNGDNDLGGDDWDEAIIDWLAGEFEDDHGIDLRSDKQALQRLKDAAEEAKIELSSRKETTINLPFITATDTGPVHLEQKLSQAKFESLTAALIERTVGPTEQALSDAGYDADEIDEVILVGGSTRMPQVHAKVEETLGTAPKKNVNPAEACALGAAIQGGVLGGEADDPVLRDVSALRLRTAVKESLCERTLD
;
A
#
# COMPACT_ATOMS: atom_id res chain seq x y z
N LEU A 1 -22.78 2.08 9.54
CA LEU A 1 -23.30 3.42 9.21
C LEU A 1 -24.79 3.47 9.49
N GLY A 2 -25.24 4.30 10.41
CA GLY A 2 -26.66 4.47 10.68
C GLY A 2 -26.95 5.74 11.49
N GLY A 3 -28.02 6.47 11.14
CA GLY A 3 -28.50 7.62 11.91
C GLY A 3 -27.50 8.79 12.03
N GLY A 4 -26.58 8.98 11.08
CA GLY A 4 -25.57 10.05 11.12
C GLY A 4 -24.35 9.73 11.99
N VAL A 5 -24.15 8.46 12.37
CA VAL A 5 -22.98 8.03 13.15
C VAL A 5 -22.11 7.12 12.28
N TYR A 6 -20.80 7.43 12.19
CA TYR A 6 -19.77 6.55 11.67
C TYR A 6 -19.08 5.88 12.86
N GLU A 7 -19.18 4.57 12.93
CA GLU A 7 -18.54 3.78 13.99
C GLU A 7 -17.52 2.84 13.37
N VAL A 8 -16.28 2.93 13.83
CA VAL A 8 -15.23 1.96 13.51
C VAL A 8 -15.41 0.80 14.48
N VAL A 9 -15.64 -0.40 13.93
CA VAL A 9 -15.90 -1.61 14.76
C VAL A 9 -14.60 -2.34 15.04
N ALA A 10 -13.74 -2.48 14.04
CA ALA A 10 -12.43 -3.09 14.18
C ALA A 10 -11.43 -2.46 13.20
N THR A 11 -10.16 -2.58 13.50
CA THR A 11 -9.05 -2.15 12.64
C THR A 11 -7.90 -3.13 12.77
N ASN A 12 -7.28 -3.47 11.65
CA ASN A 12 -6.08 -4.30 11.58
C ASN A 12 -5.23 -3.87 10.38
N GLY A 13 -3.95 -4.22 10.38
CA GLY A 13 -3.03 -3.89 9.29
C GLY A 13 -1.63 -4.45 9.49
N ASP A 14 -0.83 -4.39 8.43
CA ASP A 14 0.61 -4.67 8.45
C ASP A 14 1.35 -3.32 8.32
N ASN A 15 1.99 -2.89 9.41
CA ASN A 15 2.70 -1.61 9.48
C ASN A 15 3.99 -1.59 8.63
N ASP A 16 4.49 -2.78 8.28
CA ASP A 16 5.71 -2.97 7.52
C ASP A 16 5.42 -3.34 6.05
N LEU A 17 4.19 -3.03 5.57
CA LEU A 17 3.79 -3.25 4.19
C LEU A 17 3.26 -1.96 3.56
N GLY A 18 3.93 -1.50 2.51
CA GLY A 18 3.58 -0.28 1.79
C GLY A 18 4.02 -0.29 0.34
N GLY A 19 3.76 0.80 -0.39
CA GLY A 19 4.11 0.92 -1.81
C GLY A 19 5.59 0.70 -2.12
N ASP A 20 6.47 1.02 -1.17
CA ASP A 20 7.92 0.88 -1.29
C ASP A 20 8.36 -0.59 -1.42
N ASP A 21 7.62 -1.54 -0.82
CA ASP A 21 7.92 -2.98 -0.94
C ASP A 21 7.72 -3.47 -2.38
N TRP A 22 6.72 -2.93 -3.08
CA TRP A 22 6.51 -3.21 -4.51
C TRP A 22 7.62 -2.61 -5.36
N ASP A 23 8.10 -1.41 -5.03
CA ASP A 23 9.23 -0.78 -5.71
C ASP A 23 10.50 -1.60 -5.48
N GLU A 24 10.75 -2.07 -4.25
CA GLU A 24 11.91 -2.89 -3.91
C GLU A 24 11.91 -4.22 -4.68
N ALA A 25 10.76 -4.85 -4.87
CA ALA A 25 10.64 -6.05 -5.70
C ALA A 25 11.04 -5.80 -7.18
N ILE A 26 10.72 -4.63 -7.73
CA ILE A 26 11.15 -4.24 -9.08
C ILE A 26 12.66 -3.95 -9.10
N ILE A 27 13.17 -3.24 -8.09
CA ILE A 27 14.60 -2.91 -7.96
C ILE A 27 15.43 -4.17 -7.89
N ASP A 28 15.04 -5.12 -7.04
CA ASP A 28 15.76 -6.39 -6.88
C ASP A 28 15.76 -7.21 -8.17
N TRP A 29 14.64 -7.24 -8.88
CA TRP A 29 14.59 -7.88 -10.18
C TRP A 29 15.51 -7.20 -11.19
N LEU A 30 15.47 -5.87 -11.33
CA LEU A 30 16.32 -5.11 -12.26
C LEU A 30 17.81 -5.27 -11.94
N ALA A 31 18.16 -5.20 -10.65
CA ALA A 31 19.53 -5.37 -10.21
C ALA A 31 20.06 -6.79 -10.46
N GLY A 32 19.21 -7.80 -10.23
CA GLY A 32 19.57 -9.20 -10.52
C GLY A 32 19.79 -9.45 -12.00
N GLU A 33 18.88 -9.01 -12.88
CA GLU A 33 19.04 -9.14 -14.34
C GLU A 33 20.33 -8.43 -14.82
N PHE A 34 20.61 -7.24 -14.26
CA PHE A 34 21.80 -6.48 -14.61
C PHE A 34 23.10 -7.15 -14.09
N GLU A 35 23.06 -7.72 -12.90
CA GLU A 35 24.20 -8.46 -12.32
C GLU A 35 24.49 -9.72 -13.11
N ASP A 36 23.46 -10.44 -13.56
CA ASP A 36 23.60 -11.63 -14.42
C ASP A 36 24.24 -11.29 -15.78
N ASP A 37 23.89 -10.16 -16.36
CA ASP A 37 24.38 -9.72 -17.67
C ASP A 37 25.77 -9.08 -17.61
N HIS A 38 26.08 -8.35 -16.54
CA HIS A 38 27.26 -7.48 -16.46
C HIS A 38 28.20 -7.79 -15.28
N GLY A 39 27.79 -8.63 -14.34
CA GLY A 39 28.56 -8.95 -13.13
C GLY A 39 28.67 -7.79 -12.14
N ILE A 40 27.74 -6.82 -12.19
CA ILE A 40 27.76 -5.60 -11.37
C ILE A 40 26.44 -5.48 -10.62
N ASP A 41 26.50 -5.44 -9.28
CA ASP A 41 25.32 -5.11 -8.47
C ASP A 41 25.13 -3.59 -8.36
N LEU A 42 24.10 -3.09 -9.07
CA LEU A 42 23.75 -1.66 -9.09
C LEU A 42 23.33 -1.11 -7.72
N ARG A 43 22.90 -1.97 -6.79
CA ARG A 43 22.49 -1.59 -5.43
C ARG A 43 23.66 -1.11 -4.58
N SER A 44 24.89 -1.44 -4.95
CA SER A 44 26.13 -0.99 -4.27
C SER A 44 26.46 0.48 -4.55
N ASP A 45 25.96 1.05 -5.65
CA ASP A 45 26.14 2.46 -6.02
C ASP A 45 24.90 3.28 -5.65
N LYS A 46 25.07 4.27 -4.76
CA LYS A 46 23.97 5.11 -4.29
C LYS A 46 23.26 5.91 -5.40
N GLN A 47 24.00 6.31 -6.44
CA GLN A 47 23.41 7.06 -7.56
C GLN A 47 22.60 6.13 -8.47
N ALA A 48 23.14 4.94 -8.76
CA ALA A 48 22.42 3.92 -9.51
C ALA A 48 21.17 3.46 -8.76
N LEU A 49 21.30 3.19 -7.47
CA LEU A 49 20.18 2.78 -6.61
C LEU A 49 19.05 3.82 -6.58
N GLN A 50 19.38 5.13 -6.48
CA GLN A 50 18.34 6.17 -6.51
C GLN A 50 17.62 6.21 -7.85
N ARG A 51 18.34 6.06 -8.95
CA ARG A 51 17.74 6.01 -10.29
C ARG A 51 16.88 4.76 -10.48
N LEU A 52 17.28 3.62 -9.90
CA LEU A 52 16.45 2.40 -9.89
C LEU A 52 15.16 2.62 -9.11
N LYS A 53 15.21 3.29 -7.95
CA LYS A 53 14.03 3.62 -7.13
C LYS A 53 13.04 4.48 -7.91
N ASP A 54 13.52 5.57 -8.48
CA ASP A 54 12.67 6.50 -9.25
C ASP A 54 12.00 5.77 -10.44
N ALA A 55 12.75 4.93 -11.15
CA ALA A 55 12.24 4.18 -12.29
C ALA A 55 11.31 3.02 -11.89
N ALA A 56 11.54 2.39 -10.75
CA ALA A 56 10.65 1.34 -10.21
C ALA A 56 9.29 1.91 -9.81
N GLU A 57 9.27 3.06 -9.12
CA GLU A 57 8.03 3.74 -8.77
C GLU A 57 7.25 4.16 -10.02
N GLU A 58 7.92 4.75 -11.01
CA GLU A 58 7.29 5.12 -12.29
C GLU A 58 6.70 3.90 -13.00
N ALA A 59 7.45 2.79 -13.07
CA ALA A 59 6.99 1.55 -13.67
C ALA A 59 5.79 0.96 -12.94
N LYS A 60 5.78 0.95 -11.61
CA LYS A 60 4.63 0.53 -10.78
C LYS A 60 3.38 1.36 -11.11
N ILE A 61 3.53 2.68 -11.19
CA ILE A 61 2.42 3.60 -11.52
C ILE A 61 1.89 3.31 -12.92
N GLU A 62 2.77 3.18 -13.92
CA GLU A 62 2.36 2.89 -15.29
C GLU A 62 1.63 1.55 -15.43
N LEU A 63 2.11 0.49 -14.75
CA LEU A 63 1.51 -0.85 -14.77
C LEU A 63 0.14 -0.91 -14.07
N SER A 64 -0.25 0.12 -13.31
CA SER A 64 -1.62 0.25 -12.82
C SER A 64 -2.64 0.48 -13.93
N SER A 65 -2.20 0.93 -15.12
CA SER A 65 -3.07 1.22 -16.27
C SER A 65 -2.62 0.59 -17.57
N ARG A 66 -1.36 0.15 -17.67
CA ARG A 66 -0.76 -0.45 -18.86
C ARG A 66 -0.41 -1.91 -18.63
N LYS A 67 -0.39 -2.71 -19.69
CA LYS A 67 0.00 -4.11 -19.62
C LYS A 67 1.51 -4.34 -19.65
N GLU A 68 2.27 -3.35 -20.10
CA GLU A 68 3.73 -3.39 -20.22
C GLU A 68 4.29 -1.97 -20.13
N THR A 69 5.48 -1.84 -19.55
CA THR A 69 6.30 -0.63 -19.60
C THR A 69 7.74 -0.97 -19.90
N THR A 70 8.51 0.03 -20.35
CA THR A 70 9.95 -0.10 -20.61
C THR A 70 10.71 0.81 -19.67
N ILE A 71 11.55 0.20 -18.84
CA ILE A 71 12.47 0.91 -17.94
C ILE A 71 13.76 1.14 -18.70
N ASN A 72 14.13 2.40 -18.92
CA ASN A 72 15.33 2.78 -19.65
C ASN A 72 16.18 3.76 -18.82
N LEU A 73 17.32 3.28 -18.35
CA LEU A 73 18.27 4.04 -17.55
C LEU A 73 19.61 4.14 -18.29
N PRO A 74 19.79 5.13 -19.18
CA PRO A 74 21.03 5.32 -19.91
C PRO A 74 22.16 5.71 -18.95
N PHE A 75 23.36 5.19 -19.21
CA PHE A 75 24.57 5.49 -18.40
C PHE A 75 24.34 5.21 -16.91
N ILE A 76 23.77 4.04 -16.58
CA ILE A 76 23.48 3.67 -15.19
C ILE A 76 24.76 3.43 -14.39
N THR A 77 25.78 2.88 -15.04
CA THR A 77 27.11 2.68 -14.49
C THR A 77 28.17 2.74 -15.59
N ALA A 78 29.44 2.63 -15.23
CA ALA A 78 30.56 2.55 -16.14
C ALA A 78 31.47 1.37 -15.80
N THR A 79 31.96 0.68 -16.83
CA THR A 79 32.95 -0.39 -16.74
C THR A 79 34.25 0.07 -17.39
N ASP A 80 35.30 -0.77 -17.32
CA ASP A 80 36.57 -0.54 -18.02
C ASP A 80 36.37 -0.44 -19.54
N THR A 81 35.30 -1.00 -20.07
CA THR A 81 34.95 -0.97 -21.50
C THR A 81 34.05 0.22 -21.91
N GLY A 82 33.62 1.02 -20.96
CA GLY A 82 32.80 2.19 -21.18
C GLY A 82 31.49 2.23 -20.40
N PRO A 83 30.61 3.19 -20.72
CA PRO A 83 29.33 3.32 -20.04
C PRO A 83 28.38 2.17 -20.38
N VAL A 84 27.60 1.73 -19.39
CA VAL A 84 26.60 0.69 -19.54
C VAL A 84 25.21 1.26 -19.27
N HIS A 85 24.22 0.75 -20.01
CA HIS A 85 22.82 1.17 -19.94
C HIS A 85 21.98 0.02 -19.43
N LEU A 86 20.91 0.33 -18.70
CA LEU A 86 19.89 -0.64 -18.36
C LEU A 86 18.65 -0.34 -19.21
N GLU A 87 18.19 -1.33 -19.95
CA GLU A 87 16.93 -1.29 -20.67
C GLU A 87 16.21 -2.62 -20.47
N GLN A 88 15.07 -2.57 -19.76
CA GLN A 88 14.27 -3.76 -19.47
C GLN A 88 12.79 -3.49 -19.70
N LYS A 89 12.09 -4.50 -20.21
CA LYS A 89 10.64 -4.50 -20.34
C LYS A 89 10.01 -5.23 -19.19
N LEU A 90 9.10 -4.55 -18.51
CA LEU A 90 8.34 -5.11 -17.40
C LEU A 90 6.88 -5.23 -17.79
N SER A 91 6.38 -6.46 -17.89
CA SER A 91 4.96 -6.71 -18.11
C SER A 91 4.20 -6.73 -16.77
N GLN A 92 2.91 -6.38 -16.81
CA GLN A 92 2.02 -6.48 -15.66
C GLN A 92 2.05 -7.89 -15.03
N ALA A 93 2.03 -8.95 -15.85
CA ALA A 93 2.07 -10.33 -15.36
C ALA A 93 3.40 -10.67 -14.64
N LYS A 94 4.54 -10.17 -15.13
CA LYS A 94 5.83 -10.33 -14.43
C LYS A 94 5.83 -9.57 -13.12
N PHE A 95 5.35 -8.32 -13.09
CA PHE A 95 5.22 -7.52 -11.88
C PHE A 95 4.32 -8.21 -10.83
N GLU A 96 3.15 -8.69 -11.23
CA GLU A 96 2.24 -9.44 -10.36
C GLU A 96 2.91 -10.70 -9.78
N SER A 97 3.71 -11.40 -10.60
CA SER A 97 4.46 -12.56 -10.13
C SER A 97 5.55 -12.20 -9.12
N LEU A 98 6.27 -11.09 -9.33
CA LEU A 98 7.32 -10.61 -8.41
C LEU A 98 6.73 -10.21 -7.04
N THR A 99 5.51 -9.70 -7.04
CA THR A 99 4.88 -9.11 -5.85
C THR A 99 3.76 -9.96 -5.26
N ALA A 100 3.58 -11.19 -5.73
CA ALA A 100 2.51 -12.09 -5.27
C ALA A 100 2.53 -12.30 -3.75
N ALA A 101 3.72 -12.46 -3.15
CA ALA A 101 3.85 -12.63 -1.71
C ALA A 101 3.42 -11.39 -0.90
N LEU A 102 3.59 -10.18 -1.45
CA LEU A 102 3.17 -8.93 -0.81
C LEU A 102 1.65 -8.81 -0.78
N ILE A 103 0.98 -9.20 -1.86
CA ILE A 103 -0.48 -9.26 -1.91
C ILE A 103 -1.03 -10.26 -0.90
N GLU A 104 -0.45 -11.45 -0.79
CA GLU A 104 -0.91 -12.45 0.18
C GLU A 104 -0.80 -11.97 1.64
N ARG A 105 0.19 -11.12 1.97
CA ARG A 105 0.31 -10.52 3.30
C ARG A 105 -0.89 -9.65 3.70
N THR A 106 -1.67 -9.13 2.74
CA THR A 106 -2.85 -8.31 3.03
C THR A 106 -4.06 -9.13 3.49
N VAL A 107 -4.11 -10.42 3.17
CA VAL A 107 -5.25 -11.30 3.46
C VAL A 107 -5.44 -11.50 4.95
N GLY A 108 -4.37 -11.89 5.67
CA GLY A 108 -4.44 -12.14 7.10
C GLY A 108 -5.00 -10.98 7.93
N PRO A 109 -4.46 -9.75 7.79
CA PRO A 109 -5.03 -8.58 8.46
C PRO A 109 -6.49 -8.28 8.09
N THR A 110 -6.89 -8.54 6.84
CA THR A 110 -8.27 -8.34 6.39
C THR A 110 -9.22 -9.33 7.08
N GLU A 111 -8.88 -10.62 7.08
CA GLU A 111 -9.66 -11.66 7.76
C GLU A 111 -9.71 -11.44 9.28
N GLN A 112 -8.60 -11.01 9.87
CA GLN A 112 -8.54 -10.70 11.30
C GLN A 112 -9.44 -9.53 11.66
N ALA A 113 -9.48 -8.47 10.84
CA ALA A 113 -10.36 -7.32 11.06
C ALA A 113 -11.84 -7.73 11.00
N LEU A 114 -12.24 -8.60 10.05
CA LEU A 114 -13.59 -9.17 10.00
C LEU A 114 -13.92 -9.97 11.25
N SER A 115 -13.02 -10.87 11.65
CA SER A 115 -13.18 -11.69 12.84
C SER A 115 -13.33 -10.86 14.11
N ASP A 116 -12.50 -9.82 14.27
CA ASP A 116 -12.54 -8.91 15.43
C ASP A 116 -13.84 -8.07 15.45
N ALA A 117 -14.38 -7.76 14.27
CA ALA A 117 -15.65 -7.06 14.11
C ALA A 117 -16.86 -7.99 14.32
N GLY A 118 -16.66 -9.30 14.24
CA GLY A 118 -17.74 -10.30 14.34
C GLY A 118 -18.63 -10.36 13.08
N TYR A 119 -18.08 -10.03 11.92
CA TYR A 119 -18.76 -10.09 10.64
C TYR A 119 -18.15 -11.15 9.74
N ASP A 120 -19.02 -11.80 8.96
CA ASP A 120 -18.60 -12.62 7.82
C ASP A 120 -18.46 -11.76 6.56
N ALA A 121 -17.68 -12.22 5.57
CA ALA A 121 -17.41 -11.45 4.35
C ALA A 121 -18.69 -11.11 3.54
N ASP A 122 -19.69 -11.97 3.59
CA ASP A 122 -20.99 -11.81 2.92
C ASP A 122 -21.92 -10.79 3.62
N GLU A 123 -21.58 -10.36 4.84
CA GLU A 123 -22.28 -9.30 5.57
C GLU A 123 -21.73 -7.90 5.25
N ILE A 124 -20.69 -7.80 4.42
CA ILE A 124 -20.10 -6.52 4.02
C ILE A 124 -20.87 -5.92 2.84
N ASP A 125 -21.57 -4.83 3.08
CA ASP A 125 -22.37 -4.13 2.07
C ASP A 125 -21.51 -3.46 1.00
N GLU A 126 -20.40 -2.81 1.40
CA GLU A 126 -19.55 -2.04 0.50
C GLU A 126 -18.07 -2.11 0.90
N VAL A 127 -17.21 -2.19 -0.12
CA VAL A 127 -15.75 -2.14 0.03
C VAL A 127 -15.24 -0.87 -0.65
N ILE A 128 -14.51 -0.05 0.11
CA ILE A 128 -13.90 1.18 -0.39
C ILE A 128 -12.38 1.06 -0.23
N LEU A 129 -11.66 1.20 -1.34
CA LEU A 129 -10.20 1.20 -1.36
C LEU A 129 -9.66 2.62 -1.31
N VAL A 130 -8.67 2.85 -0.45
CA VAL A 130 -7.99 4.14 -0.31
C VAL A 130 -6.48 3.97 -0.35
N GLY A 131 -5.76 5.02 -0.77
CA GLY A 131 -4.31 5.01 -0.94
C GLY A 131 -3.85 4.65 -2.35
N GLY A 132 -2.65 5.13 -2.73
CA GLY A 132 -2.09 5.01 -4.08
C GLY A 132 -1.92 3.57 -4.57
N SER A 133 -1.45 2.68 -3.69
CA SER A 133 -1.22 1.26 -4.00
C SER A 133 -2.49 0.50 -4.36
N THR A 134 -3.66 0.97 -3.94
CA THR A 134 -4.95 0.36 -4.31
C THR A 134 -5.35 0.57 -5.77
N ARG A 135 -4.59 1.37 -6.53
CA ARG A 135 -4.79 1.51 -7.98
C ARG A 135 -4.28 0.29 -8.76
N MET A 136 -3.46 -0.55 -8.15
CA MET A 136 -2.94 -1.77 -8.78
C MET A 136 -4.07 -2.79 -9.01
N PRO A 137 -4.23 -3.34 -10.24
CA PRO A 137 -5.29 -4.30 -10.55
C PRO A 137 -5.30 -5.54 -9.66
N GLN A 138 -4.11 -6.03 -9.27
CA GLN A 138 -3.96 -7.18 -8.38
C GLN A 138 -4.56 -6.94 -6.99
N VAL A 139 -4.54 -5.70 -6.46
CA VAL A 139 -5.18 -5.36 -5.19
C VAL A 139 -6.70 -5.51 -5.29
N HIS A 140 -7.29 -4.99 -6.37
CA HIS A 140 -8.73 -5.12 -6.62
C HIS A 140 -9.15 -6.59 -6.71
N ALA A 141 -8.39 -7.38 -7.48
CA ALA A 141 -8.68 -8.81 -7.66
C ALA A 141 -8.58 -9.58 -6.34
N LYS A 142 -7.55 -9.33 -5.52
CA LYS A 142 -7.37 -10.00 -4.23
C LYS A 142 -8.47 -9.62 -3.24
N VAL A 143 -8.85 -8.36 -3.17
CA VAL A 143 -9.94 -7.89 -2.30
C VAL A 143 -11.27 -8.51 -2.70
N GLU A 144 -11.58 -8.56 -3.99
CA GLU A 144 -12.79 -9.22 -4.49
C GLU A 144 -12.78 -10.72 -4.21
N GLU A 145 -11.61 -11.38 -4.35
CA GLU A 145 -11.44 -12.81 -4.00
C GLU A 145 -11.67 -13.06 -2.49
N THR A 146 -11.12 -12.19 -1.63
CA THR A 146 -11.18 -12.36 -0.16
C THR A 146 -12.55 -12.03 0.41
N LEU A 147 -13.20 -10.97 -0.09
CA LEU A 147 -14.45 -10.44 0.47
C LEU A 147 -15.69 -10.83 -0.35
N GLY A 148 -15.53 -11.44 -1.52
CA GLY A 148 -16.66 -11.78 -2.41
C GLY A 148 -17.37 -10.56 -3.01
N THR A 149 -16.93 -9.34 -2.67
CA THR A 149 -17.56 -8.08 -3.08
C THR A 149 -16.56 -7.18 -3.80
N ALA A 150 -16.90 -6.74 -5.02
CA ALA A 150 -16.04 -5.87 -5.81
C ALA A 150 -15.94 -4.47 -5.18
N PRO A 151 -14.73 -3.91 -5.06
CA PRO A 151 -14.53 -2.57 -4.53
C PRO A 151 -15.24 -1.49 -5.35
N LYS A 152 -15.80 -0.49 -4.66
CA LYS A 152 -16.44 0.68 -5.28
C LYS A 152 -15.42 1.56 -6.01
N LYS A 153 -15.79 2.02 -7.21
CA LYS A 153 -14.92 2.84 -8.10
C LYS A 153 -15.22 4.34 -8.06
N ASN A 154 -16.21 4.76 -7.27
CA ASN A 154 -16.68 6.14 -7.21
C ASN A 154 -15.90 7.04 -6.22
N VAL A 155 -14.94 6.49 -5.50
CA VAL A 155 -14.07 7.23 -4.58
C VAL A 155 -12.68 7.33 -5.17
N ASN A 156 -12.10 8.55 -5.19
CA ASN A 156 -10.70 8.72 -5.58
C ASN A 156 -9.79 8.23 -4.44
N PRO A 157 -9.03 7.12 -4.64
CA PRO A 157 -8.25 6.53 -3.56
C PRO A 157 -7.16 7.46 -2.99
N ALA A 158 -6.64 8.38 -3.81
CA ALA A 158 -5.58 9.29 -3.40
C ALA A 158 -6.07 10.49 -2.58
N GLU A 159 -7.34 10.85 -2.71
CA GLU A 159 -7.94 12.05 -2.10
C GLU A 159 -8.87 11.73 -0.93
N ALA A 160 -9.35 10.51 -0.83
CA ALA A 160 -10.40 10.11 0.13
C ALA A 160 -10.04 10.47 1.58
N CYS A 161 -8.81 10.19 2.01
CA CYS A 161 -8.36 10.52 3.37
C CYS A 161 -8.29 12.03 3.62
N ALA A 162 -7.80 12.81 2.64
CA ALA A 162 -7.71 14.26 2.75
C ALA A 162 -9.11 14.90 2.80
N LEU A 163 -10.04 14.43 1.97
CA LEU A 163 -11.44 14.87 1.97
C LEU A 163 -12.12 14.53 3.29
N GLY A 164 -11.95 13.33 3.81
CA GLY A 164 -12.47 12.91 5.12
C GLY A 164 -11.92 13.78 6.26
N ALA A 165 -10.62 14.05 6.26
CA ALA A 165 -10.00 14.95 7.24
C ALA A 165 -10.52 16.38 7.15
N ALA A 166 -10.76 16.91 5.94
CA ALA A 166 -11.33 18.24 5.74
C ALA A 166 -12.78 18.33 6.26
N ILE A 167 -13.61 17.31 6.00
CA ILE A 167 -14.98 17.22 6.51
C ILE A 167 -14.96 17.20 8.04
N GLN A 168 -14.14 16.33 8.64
CA GLN A 168 -14.01 16.24 10.09
C GLN A 168 -13.51 17.55 10.71
N GLY A 169 -12.60 18.25 10.04
CA GLY A 169 -12.15 19.59 10.44
C GLY A 169 -13.27 20.61 10.47
N GLY A 170 -14.15 20.60 9.45
CA GLY A 170 -15.35 21.45 9.38
C GLY A 170 -16.36 21.15 10.50
N VAL A 171 -16.57 19.86 10.82
CA VAL A 171 -17.44 19.44 11.94
C VAL A 171 -16.88 19.94 13.28
N LEU A 172 -15.58 19.74 13.53
CA LEU A 172 -14.91 20.20 14.75
C LEU A 172 -14.89 21.73 14.86
N GLY A 173 -14.83 22.44 13.73
CA GLY A 173 -14.91 23.90 13.64
C GLY A 173 -16.32 24.46 13.82
N GLY A 174 -17.36 23.61 13.82
CA GLY A 174 -18.76 24.02 13.91
C GLY A 174 -19.32 24.64 12.62
N GLU A 175 -18.64 24.39 11.49
CA GLU A 175 -19.04 24.89 10.16
C GLU A 175 -19.95 23.88 9.41
N ALA A 176 -20.01 22.65 9.88
CA ALA A 176 -20.83 21.59 9.31
C ALA A 176 -21.58 20.81 10.39
N ASP A 177 -22.89 20.58 10.16
CA ASP A 177 -23.74 19.74 11.00
C ASP A 177 -23.62 18.31 10.50
N ASP A 178 -22.55 17.55 10.89
CA ASP A 178 -22.50 16.15 10.46
C ASP A 178 -21.46 15.27 11.13
N PRO A 179 -21.34 14.01 10.68
CA PRO A 179 -21.67 12.85 11.49
C PRO A 179 -20.68 12.70 12.65
N VAL A 180 -21.17 12.14 13.74
CA VAL A 180 -20.30 11.73 14.86
C VAL A 180 -19.42 10.57 14.41
N LEU A 181 -18.10 10.75 14.43
CA LEU A 181 -17.13 9.67 14.24
C LEU A 181 -16.79 9.05 15.60
N ARG A 182 -16.96 7.74 15.70
CA ARG A 182 -16.47 6.92 16.81
C ARG A 182 -15.38 6.02 16.28
N ASP A 183 -14.18 6.17 16.83
CA ASP A 183 -13.01 5.39 16.44
C ASP A 183 -12.59 4.44 17.55
N VAL A 184 -11.81 3.41 17.20
CA VAL A 184 -11.26 2.42 18.11
C VAL A 184 -9.73 2.43 18.01
N SER A 185 -9.06 2.16 19.12
CA SER A 185 -7.61 2.01 19.15
C SER A 185 -7.25 0.52 19.14
N ALA A 186 -6.48 0.09 18.14
CA ALA A 186 -5.94 -1.27 18.08
C ALA A 186 -4.89 -1.55 19.17
N LEU A 187 -4.33 -0.51 19.79
CA LEU A 187 -3.28 -0.61 20.81
C LEU A 187 -3.78 -0.16 22.16
N ARG A 188 -3.47 -0.95 23.19
CA ARG A 188 -3.67 -0.52 24.59
C ARG A 188 -2.67 0.56 24.94
N LEU A 189 -3.17 1.75 25.29
CA LEU A 189 -2.33 2.81 25.84
C LEU A 189 -1.95 2.50 27.28
N ARG A 190 -0.64 2.51 27.57
CA ARG A 190 -0.08 2.29 28.89
C ARG A 190 0.73 3.49 29.32
N THR A 191 0.52 3.98 30.52
CA THR A 191 1.34 5.03 31.13
C THR A 191 2.25 4.41 32.19
N ALA A 192 3.58 4.62 32.06
CA ALA A 192 4.53 4.25 33.08
C ALA A 192 4.50 5.30 34.21
N VAL A 193 4.18 4.89 35.41
CA VAL A 193 4.35 5.68 36.65
C VAL A 193 5.53 5.14 37.44
N LYS A 194 6.15 5.99 38.27
CA LYS A 194 7.49 5.84 38.87
C LYS A 194 7.77 4.50 39.59
N GLU A 195 6.79 3.65 39.86
CA GLU A 195 6.98 2.36 40.55
C GLU A 195 6.07 1.23 40.02
N SER A 196 5.21 1.47 39.02
CA SER A 196 4.34 0.44 38.44
C SER A 196 3.81 0.82 37.06
N LEU A 197 3.50 -0.18 36.26
CA LEU A 197 2.73 -0.02 35.02
C LEU A 197 1.24 0.07 35.40
N CYS A 198 0.61 1.22 35.10
CA CYS A 198 -0.83 1.37 35.24
C CYS A 198 -1.48 1.07 33.88
N GLU A 199 -2.23 -0.01 33.79
CA GLU A 199 -3.12 -0.23 32.65
C GLU A 199 -4.36 0.64 32.86
N ARG A 200 -4.53 1.64 31.98
CA ARG A 200 -5.77 2.35 31.85
C ARG A 200 -6.30 2.09 30.45
N THR A 201 -7.35 1.34 30.34
CA THR A 201 -8.20 1.31 29.14
C THR A 201 -8.88 2.68 29.07
N LEU A 202 -8.72 3.38 27.97
CA LEU A 202 -9.59 4.50 27.61
C LEU A 202 -10.82 3.85 26.97
N ASP A 203 -11.93 3.86 27.71
CA ASP A 203 -13.26 3.51 27.19
C ASP A 203 -13.79 4.62 26.29
#